data_b64835bc214a686adfb975bbc709ffe2
#
_entry.id   b64835bc214a686adfb975bbc709ffe2
#
_cell.length_a   1.000
_cell.length_b   1.000
_cell.length_c   1.000
_cell.angle_alpha   90.00
_cell.angle_beta   90.00
_cell.angle_gamma   90.00
#
_symmetry.space_group_name_H-M   'P 1'
#
loop_
_entity.id
_entity.type
_entity.pdbx_description
1 polymer ?
#
loop_
_entity_poly.entity_id
_entity_poly.type
_entity_poly.pdbx_seq_one_letter_code
_entity_poly.pdbx_strand_id
1 'polypeptide(L)'
;MLVAPITAPVSDASRLATKSVWLPPGSWIEWFSGSELKGPAKIERTFALDQIPVYVKAGAIIPMQTRAGQLVLTIFPGSGEARVYEDAGDSPGYKTSEFAWTTIRHSADKIEILPTQGAYPGMPITRGYEIRLVSTLPPDSVSGGSWRYDGTTLTTIITVPPASVNQRMEIVIKAPAGPVDGVRGEIARLRTAMEILDTSWPNGWSPDILIEAAQTGRRMTLQPSTAKAELEKLRRDMPAIIDAISKMEVDCRFTATALNHLGRPTPCGTAGK
;
A
#
# COMPACT_ATOMS: atom_id res chain seq x y z
N MET A 1 10.02 1.40 -10.78
CA MET A 1 9.02 0.38 -10.44
C MET A 1 9.37 -0.92 -11.15
N LEU A 2 9.19 -2.06 -10.48
CA LEU A 2 9.40 -3.40 -11.03
C LEU A 2 8.09 -4.18 -10.86
N VAL A 3 7.63 -4.82 -11.92
CA VAL A 3 6.43 -5.68 -11.91
C VAL A 3 6.85 -7.07 -12.37
N ALA A 4 6.47 -8.11 -11.66
CA ALA A 4 6.80 -9.49 -11.98
C ALA A 4 5.53 -10.34 -12.13
N PRO A 5 4.90 -10.37 -13.33
CA PRO A 5 3.66 -11.10 -13.55
C PRO A 5 3.76 -12.58 -13.14
N ILE A 6 2.71 -13.08 -12.49
CA ILE A 6 2.61 -14.49 -12.11
C ILE A 6 2.18 -15.27 -13.35
N THR A 7 2.97 -16.26 -13.70
CA THR A 7 2.74 -17.12 -14.88
C THR A 7 2.51 -18.59 -14.50
N ALA A 8 2.68 -18.93 -13.23
CA ALA A 8 2.39 -20.26 -12.70
C ALA A 8 0.95 -20.34 -12.16
N PRO A 9 0.29 -21.50 -12.26
CA PRO A 9 -1.02 -21.70 -11.64
C PRO A 9 -0.95 -21.59 -10.13
N VAL A 10 -2.07 -21.28 -9.49
CA VAL A 10 -2.20 -21.42 -8.04
C VAL A 10 -2.14 -22.90 -7.64
N SER A 11 -1.53 -23.19 -6.51
CA SER A 11 -1.58 -24.51 -5.91
C SER A 11 -2.98 -24.82 -5.41
N ASP A 12 -3.51 -26.00 -5.71
CA ASP A 12 -4.84 -26.44 -5.22
C ASP A 12 -4.87 -26.49 -3.68
N ALA A 13 -3.76 -26.89 -3.06
CA ALA A 13 -3.66 -27.04 -1.61
C ALA A 13 -3.58 -25.69 -0.87
N SER A 14 -2.85 -24.70 -1.40
CA SER A 14 -2.63 -23.42 -0.73
C SER A 14 -3.48 -22.28 -1.29
N ARG A 15 -4.05 -22.45 -2.48
CA ARG A 15 -4.73 -21.38 -3.26
C ARG A 15 -3.83 -20.17 -3.54
N LEU A 16 -2.52 -20.37 -3.49
CA LEU A 16 -1.49 -19.36 -3.74
C LEU A 16 -0.58 -19.79 -4.89
N ALA A 17 -0.12 -18.82 -5.67
CA ALA A 17 0.92 -19.02 -6.66
C ALA A 17 2.27 -18.56 -6.11
N THR A 18 3.34 -19.30 -6.38
CA THR A 18 4.70 -18.95 -5.99
C THR A 18 5.40 -18.24 -7.14
N LYS A 19 6.07 -17.13 -6.83
CA LYS A 19 6.89 -16.38 -7.78
C LYS A 19 8.27 -16.09 -7.22
N SER A 20 9.30 -16.45 -7.98
CA SER A 20 10.66 -16.00 -7.73
C SER A 20 10.90 -14.66 -8.46
N VAL A 21 11.40 -13.68 -7.73
CA VAL A 21 11.67 -12.33 -8.23
C VAL A 21 13.10 -11.94 -7.91
N TRP A 22 13.81 -11.41 -8.89
CA TRP A 22 15.11 -10.80 -8.68
C TRP A 22 14.94 -9.29 -8.47
N LEU A 23 15.45 -8.80 -7.34
CA LEU A 23 15.48 -7.38 -7.01
C LEU A 23 16.87 -6.81 -7.32
N PRO A 24 16.99 -5.76 -8.12
CA PRO A 24 18.25 -5.03 -8.33
C PRO A 24 18.79 -4.41 -7.02
N PRO A 25 20.07 -3.95 -7.00
CA PRO A 25 20.62 -3.25 -5.85
C PRO A 25 19.77 -2.06 -5.41
N GLY A 26 19.64 -1.87 -4.07
CA GLY A 26 18.90 -0.78 -3.43
C GLY A 26 17.80 -1.27 -2.49
N SER A 27 17.08 -0.33 -1.87
CA SER A 27 15.92 -0.59 -1.04
C SER A 27 14.64 -0.54 -1.88
N TRP A 28 13.82 -1.55 -1.72
CA TRP A 28 12.57 -1.75 -2.45
C TRP A 28 11.42 -1.92 -1.47
N ILE A 29 10.25 -1.42 -1.84
CA ILE A 29 9.02 -1.59 -1.08
C ILE A 29 8.03 -2.37 -1.92
N GLU A 30 7.52 -3.46 -1.39
CA GLU A 30 6.44 -4.20 -2.01
C GLU A 30 5.15 -3.40 -1.91
N TRP A 31 4.53 -3.12 -3.06
CA TRP A 31 3.41 -2.18 -3.18
C TRP A 31 2.23 -2.51 -2.25
N PHE A 32 1.82 -3.76 -2.18
CA PHE A 32 0.61 -4.15 -1.47
C PHE A 32 0.85 -4.46 0.02
N SER A 33 1.99 -5.03 0.39
CA SER A 33 2.31 -5.35 1.78
C SER A 33 2.97 -4.20 2.54
N GLY A 34 3.65 -3.30 1.84
CA GLY A 34 4.50 -2.28 2.45
C GLY A 34 5.81 -2.83 3.00
N SER A 35 6.15 -4.10 2.72
CA SER A 35 7.41 -4.70 3.18
C SER A 35 8.61 -4.07 2.50
N GLU A 36 9.61 -3.68 3.30
CA GLU A 36 10.90 -3.23 2.81
C GLU A 36 11.81 -4.43 2.51
N LEU A 37 12.42 -4.42 1.33
CA LEU A 37 13.30 -5.47 0.84
C LEU A 37 14.59 -4.85 0.33
N LYS A 38 15.72 -5.51 0.60
CA LYS A 38 17.04 -5.04 0.13
C LYS A 38 17.53 -5.90 -1.01
N GLY A 39 17.94 -5.26 -2.10
CA GLY A 39 18.63 -5.89 -3.20
C GLY A 39 20.14 -5.54 -3.22
N PRO A 40 20.97 -6.30 -3.98
CA PRO A 40 20.56 -7.34 -4.91
C PRO A 40 20.09 -8.60 -4.18
N ALA A 41 18.93 -9.13 -4.52
CA ALA A 41 18.41 -10.35 -3.91
C ALA A 41 17.49 -11.12 -4.87
N LYS A 42 17.51 -12.44 -4.77
CA LYS A 42 16.50 -13.30 -5.34
C LYS A 42 15.56 -13.71 -4.20
N ILE A 43 14.30 -13.31 -4.30
CA ILE A 43 13.27 -13.59 -3.30
C ILE A 43 12.23 -14.54 -3.88
N GLU A 44 11.65 -15.36 -3.02
CA GLU A 44 10.51 -16.19 -3.35
C GLU A 44 9.33 -15.79 -2.48
N ARG A 45 8.20 -15.53 -3.12
CA ARG A 45 6.98 -15.04 -2.46
C ARG A 45 5.77 -15.78 -3.01
N THR A 46 4.74 -15.86 -2.18
CA THR A 46 3.43 -16.40 -2.55
C THR A 46 2.39 -15.30 -2.67
N PHE A 47 1.50 -15.45 -3.63
CA PHE A 47 0.50 -14.46 -3.99
C PHE A 47 -0.86 -15.11 -4.21
N ALA A 48 -1.91 -14.45 -3.74
CA ALA A 48 -3.29 -14.83 -4.06
C ALA A 48 -3.66 -14.43 -5.50
N LEU A 49 -4.80 -14.91 -5.99
CA LEU A 49 -5.24 -14.71 -7.37
C LEU A 49 -5.42 -13.22 -7.74
N ASP A 50 -5.78 -12.40 -6.78
CA ASP A 50 -6.00 -10.96 -6.91
C ASP A 50 -4.73 -10.10 -6.67
N GLN A 51 -3.58 -10.74 -6.45
CA GLN A 51 -2.32 -10.08 -6.14
C GLN A 51 -1.33 -10.15 -7.30
N ILE A 52 -0.60 -9.06 -7.51
CA ILE A 52 0.49 -8.97 -8.49
C ILE A 52 1.75 -8.49 -7.75
N PRO A 53 2.92 -9.15 -7.96
CA PRO A 53 4.19 -8.65 -7.43
C PRO A 53 4.55 -7.29 -8.05
N VAL A 54 4.47 -6.23 -7.26
CA VAL A 54 4.86 -4.88 -7.64
C VAL A 54 5.81 -4.33 -6.59
N TYR A 55 6.96 -3.87 -7.02
CA TYR A 55 8.00 -3.29 -6.17
C TYR A 55 8.37 -1.90 -6.65
N VAL A 56 8.50 -0.98 -5.71
CA VAL A 56 8.97 0.38 -5.97
C VAL A 56 10.22 0.67 -5.17
N LYS A 57 11.07 1.55 -5.64
CA LYS A 57 12.23 2.00 -4.85
C LYS A 57 11.75 2.76 -3.62
N ALA A 58 12.44 2.61 -2.50
CA ALA A 58 12.24 3.47 -1.34
C ALA A 58 12.39 4.94 -1.76
N GLY A 59 11.52 5.81 -1.26
CA GLY A 59 11.46 7.21 -1.66
C GLY A 59 10.80 7.48 -3.02
N ALA A 60 10.20 6.48 -3.68
CA ALA A 60 9.54 6.69 -4.96
C ALA A 60 8.29 7.59 -4.81
N ILE A 61 8.11 8.46 -5.79
CA ILE A 61 6.89 9.24 -6.01
C ILE A 61 6.25 8.73 -7.30
N ILE A 62 5.06 8.17 -7.22
CA ILE A 62 4.33 7.62 -8.37
C ILE A 62 3.15 8.51 -8.68
N PRO A 63 3.19 9.27 -9.78
CA PRO A 63 2.06 10.06 -10.21
C PRO A 63 0.96 9.16 -10.78
N MET A 64 -0.27 9.47 -10.41
CA MET A 64 -1.48 8.78 -10.87
C MET A 64 -2.53 9.83 -11.20
N GLN A 65 -3.32 9.60 -12.25
CA GLN A 65 -4.43 10.47 -12.61
C GLN A 65 -5.75 9.82 -12.23
N THR A 66 -6.65 10.58 -11.61
CA THR A 66 -8.02 10.13 -11.35
C THR A 66 -8.95 10.53 -12.51
N ARG A 67 -10.15 9.95 -12.56
CA ARG A 67 -11.19 10.31 -13.55
C ARG A 67 -11.61 11.79 -13.49
N ALA A 68 -11.42 12.45 -12.36
CA ALA A 68 -11.73 13.88 -12.16
C ALA A 68 -10.62 14.82 -12.63
N GLY A 69 -9.56 14.32 -13.29
CA GLY A 69 -8.42 15.13 -13.72
C GLY A 69 -7.48 15.58 -12.59
N GLN A 70 -7.75 15.16 -11.36
CA GLN A 70 -6.89 15.43 -10.21
C GLN A 70 -5.60 14.62 -10.30
N LEU A 71 -4.45 15.25 -10.08
CA LEU A 71 -3.17 14.55 -10.00
C LEU A 71 -2.99 13.97 -8.59
N VAL A 72 -2.83 12.66 -8.52
CA VAL A 72 -2.51 11.94 -7.29
C VAL A 72 -1.03 11.62 -7.27
N LEU A 73 -0.36 11.91 -6.16
CA LEU A 73 1.04 11.58 -5.91
C LEU A 73 1.10 10.50 -4.82
N THR A 74 1.37 9.26 -5.19
CA THR A 74 1.59 8.19 -4.22
C THR A 74 3.07 8.16 -3.85
N ILE A 75 3.39 8.45 -2.59
CA ILE A 75 4.73 8.60 -2.05
C ILE A 75 5.04 7.45 -1.11
N PHE A 76 6.15 6.77 -1.37
CA PHE A 76 6.64 5.65 -0.58
C PHE A 76 7.68 6.10 0.45
N PRO A 77 7.82 5.38 1.59
CA PRO A 77 8.80 5.71 2.63
C PRO A 77 10.22 5.91 2.10
N GLY A 78 10.94 6.88 2.67
CA GLY A 78 12.27 7.32 2.25
C GLY A 78 12.28 8.78 1.85
N SER A 79 13.28 9.17 1.06
CA SER A 79 13.37 10.52 0.46
C SER A 79 13.61 10.37 -1.03
N GLY A 80 13.07 11.30 -1.81
CA GLY A 80 13.22 11.19 -3.25
C GLY A 80 12.75 12.41 -4.05
N GLU A 81 12.98 12.31 -5.33
CA GLU A 81 12.56 13.29 -6.33
C GLU A 81 11.93 12.56 -7.53
N ALA A 82 10.89 13.13 -8.08
CA ALA A 82 10.29 12.71 -9.34
C ALA A 82 9.94 13.92 -10.22
N ARG A 83 9.85 13.67 -11.51
CA ARG A 83 9.38 14.66 -12.49
C ARG A 83 8.16 14.12 -13.20
N VAL A 84 7.10 14.88 -13.20
CA VAL A 84 5.88 14.59 -13.95
C VAL A 84 5.96 15.29 -15.29
N TYR A 85 5.91 14.48 -16.35
CA TYR A 85 5.83 14.95 -17.73
C TYR A 85 4.37 15.12 -18.13
N GLU A 86 4.08 16.19 -18.86
CA GLU A 86 2.76 16.45 -19.43
C GLU A 86 2.89 17.17 -20.78
N ASP A 87 2.02 16.80 -21.71
CA ASP A 87 1.85 17.45 -23.01
C ASP A 87 0.37 17.41 -23.42
N ALA A 88 0.04 17.84 -24.63
CA ALA A 88 -1.33 17.82 -25.14
C ALA A 88 -1.90 16.41 -25.38
N GLY A 89 -1.06 15.38 -25.39
CA GLY A 89 -1.44 13.96 -25.50
C GLY A 89 -1.76 13.46 -26.91
N ASP A 90 -2.31 14.29 -27.76
CA ASP A 90 -2.84 13.93 -29.08
C ASP A 90 -2.13 14.62 -30.25
N SER A 91 -1.07 15.37 -29.99
CA SER A 91 -0.33 16.13 -30.99
C SER A 91 1.16 15.80 -30.98
N PRO A 92 1.90 16.03 -32.10
CA PRO A 92 3.34 15.90 -32.16
C PRO A 92 4.08 17.11 -31.54
N GLY A 93 3.39 18.01 -30.86
CA GLY A 93 3.94 19.25 -30.28
C GLY A 93 5.11 19.05 -29.34
N TYR A 94 5.22 17.86 -28.71
CA TYR A 94 6.39 17.49 -27.91
C TYR A 94 7.71 17.55 -28.69
N LYS A 95 7.68 17.42 -30.03
CA LYS A 95 8.85 17.54 -30.91
C LYS A 95 9.33 18.99 -31.06
N THR A 96 8.43 19.95 -30.77
CA THR A 96 8.67 21.38 -30.84
C THR A 96 8.67 22.07 -29.48
N SER A 97 8.94 21.26 -28.41
CA SER A 97 9.03 21.72 -27.02
C SER A 97 7.67 22.12 -26.38
N GLU A 98 6.53 21.67 -26.95
CA GLU A 98 5.21 21.87 -26.36
C GLU A 98 4.94 20.80 -25.29
N PHE A 99 5.64 20.88 -24.18
CA PHE A 99 5.50 20.00 -23.01
C PHE A 99 5.88 20.74 -21.74
N ALA A 100 5.52 20.17 -20.61
CA ALA A 100 5.83 20.72 -19.30
C ALA A 100 6.36 19.64 -18.35
N TRP A 101 7.19 20.07 -17.39
CA TRP A 101 7.71 19.25 -16.32
C TRP A 101 7.41 19.87 -14.96
N THR A 102 6.80 19.10 -14.09
CA THR A 102 6.65 19.45 -12.68
C THR A 102 7.55 18.56 -11.82
N THR A 103 8.48 19.18 -11.08
CA THR A 103 9.37 18.45 -10.18
C THR A 103 8.76 18.39 -8.78
N ILE A 104 8.72 17.20 -8.20
CA ILE A 104 8.25 16.95 -6.84
C ILE A 104 9.41 16.37 -6.04
N ARG A 105 9.66 16.90 -4.85
CA ARG A 105 10.65 16.42 -3.88
C ARG A 105 9.97 16.05 -2.59
N HIS A 106 10.45 15.02 -1.92
CA HIS A 106 10.00 14.73 -0.56
C HIS A 106 11.14 14.24 0.35
N SER A 107 10.99 14.58 1.60
CA SER A 107 11.73 14.03 2.75
C SER A 107 10.74 13.52 3.80
N ALA A 108 11.25 13.09 4.96
CA ALA A 108 10.40 12.57 6.03
C ALA A 108 9.37 13.59 6.54
N ASP A 109 9.71 14.87 6.54
CA ASP A 109 8.97 15.98 7.16
C ASP A 109 8.41 16.99 6.15
N LYS A 110 8.75 16.85 4.86
CA LYS A 110 8.41 17.87 3.86
C LYS A 110 8.18 17.30 2.47
N ILE A 111 7.21 17.90 1.76
CA ILE A 111 6.98 17.67 0.33
C ILE A 111 6.98 19.02 -0.35
N GLU A 112 7.71 19.12 -1.46
CA GLU A 112 7.82 20.31 -2.29
C GLU A 112 7.36 20.00 -3.71
N ILE A 113 6.44 20.80 -4.22
CA ILE A 113 6.04 20.80 -5.62
C ILE A 113 6.59 22.10 -6.22
N LEU A 114 7.58 21.96 -7.10
CA LEU A 114 8.26 23.11 -7.70
C LEU A 114 7.43 23.70 -8.84
N PRO A 115 7.66 25.00 -9.19
CA PRO A 115 7.03 25.59 -10.35
C PRO A 115 7.20 24.74 -11.61
N THR A 116 6.12 24.55 -12.36
CA THR A 116 6.13 23.82 -13.62
C THR A 116 6.99 24.55 -14.65
N GLN A 117 7.82 23.81 -15.35
CA GLN A 117 8.71 24.32 -16.42
C GLN A 117 8.20 23.87 -17.78
N GLY A 118 8.10 24.80 -18.72
CA GLY A 118 7.54 24.54 -20.04
C GLY A 118 6.04 24.88 -20.12
N ALA A 119 5.46 24.64 -21.26
CA ALA A 119 4.04 24.88 -21.54
C ALA A 119 3.58 24.04 -22.73
N TYR A 120 2.29 23.75 -22.80
CA TYR A 120 1.65 23.08 -23.91
C TYR A 120 0.20 23.59 -24.09
N PRO A 121 -0.41 23.44 -25.27
CA PRO A 121 -1.80 23.80 -25.49
C PRO A 121 -2.75 23.05 -24.56
N GLY A 122 -3.63 23.79 -23.85
CA GLY A 122 -4.54 23.19 -22.86
C GLY A 122 -3.96 22.92 -21.47
N MET A 123 -2.71 23.33 -21.21
CA MET A 123 -2.10 23.21 -19.89
C MET A 123 -2.95 23.95 -18.82
N PRO A 124 -3.27 23.29 -17.68
CA PRO A 124 -4.00 23.94 -16.61
C PRO A 124 -3.16 25.06 -15.98
N ILE A 125 -3.79 26.21 -15.70
CA ILE A 125 -3.14 27.35 -15.03
C ILE A 125 -3.08 27.21 -13.51
N THR A 126 -3.98 26.38 -12.95
CA THR A 126 -4.01 26.03 -11.52
C THR A 126 -4.15 24.52 -11.38
N ARG A 127 -3.57 23.95 -10.30
CA ARG A 127 -3.65 22.52 -9.99
C ARG A 127 -3.71 22.29 -8.51
N GLY A 128 -4.61 21.38 -8.10
CA GLY A 128 -4.62 20.76 -6.80
C GLY A 128 -4.06 19.34 -6.85
N TYR A 129 -3.65 18.82 -5.70
CA TYR A 129 -3.08 17.48 -5.60
C TYR A 129 -3.74 16.68 -4.49
N GLU A 130 -3.82 15.38 -4.69
CA GLU A 130 -4.00 14.42 -3.62
C GLU A 130 -2.67 13.70 -3.39
N ILE A 131 -2.11 13.83 -2.19
CA ILE A 131 -0.84 13.18 -1.84
C ILE A 131 -1.17 12.00 -0.91
N ARG A 132 -0.70 10.80 -1.27
CA ARG A 132 -0.87 9.57 -0.50
C ARG A 132 0.48 9.14 0.05
N LEU A 133 0.69 9.33 1.35
CA LEU A 133 1.86 8.80 2.05
C LEU A 133 1.51 7.40 2.52
N VAL A 134 2.06 6.40 1.84
CA VAL A 134 1.70 4.99 2.09
C VAL A 134 2.62 4.33 3.11
N SER A 135 2.12 3.32 3.81
CA SER A 135 2.84 2.56 4.83
C SER A 135 3.43 3.46 5.93
N THR A 136 2.62 4.41 6.41
CA THR A 136 2.99 5.34 7.49
C THR A 136 1.97 5.31 8.62
N LEU A 137 2.38 5.74 9.80
CA LEU A 137 1.47 6.14 10.88
C LEU A 137 0.87 7.53 10.58
N PRO A 138 -0.24 7.92 11.19
CA PRO A 138 -0.80 9.25 11.00
C PRO A 138 0.12 10.32 11.60
N PRO A 139 0.28 11.48 10.94
CA PRO A 139 1.03 12.62 11.49
C PRO A 139 0.24 13.32 12.60
N ASP A 140 0.93 14.08 13.45
CA ASP A 140 0.29 14.96 14.44
C ASP A 140 -0.38 16.15 13.75
N SER A 141 0.26 16.70 12.73
CA SER A 141 -0.31 17.78 11.91
C SER A 141 0.34 17.86 10.53
N VAL A 142 -0.41 18.43 9.60
CA VAL A 142 0.05 18.76 8.25
C VAL A 142 -0.26 20.23 7.97
N SER A 143 0.70 20.98 7.44
CA SER A 143 0.46 22.32 6.89
C SER A 143 0.56 22.31 5.37
N GLY A 144 -0.07 23.27 4.69
CA GLY A 144 -0.13 23.33 3.22
C GLY A 144 -1.25 22.48 2.61
N GLY A 145 -2.08 21.82 3.42
CA GLY A 145 -3.24 21.07 2.99
C GLY A 145 -4.06 20.53 4.15
N SER A 146 -5.25 19.99 3.87
CA SER A 146 -6.02 19.19 4.83
C SER A 146 -5.63 17.71 4.71
N TRP A 147 -5.79 16.96 5.80
CA TRP A 147 -5.42 15.54 5.76
C TRP A 147 -6.45 14.65 6.45
N ARG A 148 -6.45 13.39 6.05
CA ARG A 148 -7.17 12.27 6.68
C ARG A 148 -6.29 11.03 6.67
N TYR A 149 -6.61 10.07 7.52
CA TYR A 149 -5.90 8.80 7.60
C TYR A 149 -6.80 7.63 7.19
N ASP A 150 -6.28 6.76 6.35
CA ASP A 150 -6.87 5.47 6.05
C ASP A 150 -6.05 4.36 6.75
N GLY A 151 -6.54 3.89 7.87
CA GLY A 151 -5.88 2.84 8.65
C GLY A 151 -5.93 1.47 7.98
N THR A 152 -6.84 1.24 7.02
CA THR A 152 -6.91 -0.05 6.30
C THR A 152 -5.74 -0.23 5.35
N THR A 153 -5.24 0.87 4.79
CA THR A 153 -4.10 0.91 3.89
C THR A 153 -2.86 1.56 4.51
N LEU A 154 -2.93 1.96 5.79
CA LEU A 154 -1.87 2.71 6.48
C LEU A 154 -1.40 3.91 5.65
N THR A 155 -2.36 4.71 5.18
CA THR A 155 -2.09 5.81 4.26
C THR A 155 -2.58 7.13 4.82
N THR A 156 -1.68 8.11 4.93
CA THR A 156 -2.06 9.51 5.14
C THR A 156 -2.39 10.14 3.79
N ILE A 157 -3.60 10.67 3.65
CA ILE A 157 -4.10 11.29 2.43
C ILE A 157 -4.20 12.79 2.67
N ILE A 158 -3.40 13.56 1.94
CA ILE A 158 -3.32 15.01 2.04
C ILE A 158 -3.97 15.62 0.78
N THR A 159 -4.94 16.50 0.99
CA THR A 159 -5.56 17.29 -0.09
C THR A 159 -4.93 18.68 -0.13
N VAL A 160 -4.20 18.98 -1.20
CA VAL A 160 -3.60 20.27 -1.45
C VAL A 160 -4.54 21.07 -2.35
N PRO A 161 -5.00 22.27 -1.91
CA PRO A 161 -5.92 23.06 -2.69
C PRO A 161 -5.29 23.55 -4.00
N PRO A 162 -6.09 23.82 -5.04
CA PRO A 162 -5.59 24.36 -6.29
C PRO A 162 -4.83 25.68 -6.10
N ALA A 163 -3.63 25.74 -6.67
CA ALA A 163 -2.81 26.96 -6.75
C ALA A 163 -2.19 27.07 -8.15
N SER A 164 -1.61 28.23 -8.47
CA SER A 164 -0.95 28.43 -9.76
C SER A 164 0.16 27.38 -9.98
N VAL A 165 0.19 26.77 -11.17
CA VAL A 165 1.25 25.82 -11.54
C VAL A 165 2.64 26.44 -11.57
N ASN A 166 2.73 27.78 -11.64
CA ASN A 166 3.97 28.54 -11.59
C ASN A 166 4.41 28.90 -10.16
N GLN A 167 3.65 28.46 -9.15
CA GLN A 167 3.96 28.71 -7.74
C GLN A 167 4.54 27.46 -7.10
N ARG A 168 5.58 27.61 -6.26
CA ARG A 168 6.06 26.55 -5.38
C ARG A 168 5.03 26.28 -4.29
N MET A 169 4.70 25.02 -4.08
CA MET A 169 3.88 24.57 -2.96
C MET A 169 4.76 23.77 -1.99
N GLU A 170 4.53 23.98 -0.71
CA GLU A 170 5.24 23.29 0.36
C GLU A 170 4.24 22.70 1.35
N ILE A 171 4.40 21.43 1.64
CA ILE A 171 3.62 20.69 2.62
C ILE A 171 4.58 20.22 3.71
N VAL A 172 4.36 20.68 4.95
CA VAL A 172 5.17 20.29 6.11
C VAL A 172 4.39 19.31 6.97
N ILE A 173 5.03 18.21 7.34
CA ILE A 173 4.47 17.11 8.12
C ILE A 173 5.16 17.11 9.48
N LYS A 174 4.41 17.37 10.56
CA LYS A 174 4.92 17.32 11.93
C LYS A 174 4.74 15.93 12.51
N ALA A 175 5.74 15.49 13.29
CA ALA A 175 5.85 14.12 13.77
C ALA A 175 5.63 13.14 12.62
N PRO A 176 6.59 13.11 11.66
CA PRO A 176 6.46 12.27 10.50
C PRO A 176 6.29 10.85 11.00
N ALA A 177 5.19 10.27 10.58
CA ALA A 177 4.90 8.89 10.86
C ALA A 177 6.06 8.08 10.28
N GLY A 178 6.79 7.42 11.14
CA GLY A 178 7.82 6.47 10.69
C GLY A 178 7.19 5.43 9.77
N PRO A 179 7.96 4.84 8.88
CA PRO A 179 7.47 3.77 8.02
C PRO A 179 6.99 2.59 8.87
N VAL A 180 5.92 1.94 8.43
CA VAL A 180 5.37 0.75 9.07
C VAL A 180 5.63 -0.43 8.13
N ASP A 181 6.69 -1.19 8.43
CA ASP A 181 7.16 -2.29 7.60
C ASP A 181 6.21 -3.51 7.68
N GLY A 182 5.70 -3.91 6.52
CA GLY A 182 4.93 -5.13 6.32
C GLY A 182 3.50 -5.15 6.87
N VAL A 183 3.16 -4.31 7.83
CA VAL A 183 1.88 -4.36 8.57
C VAL A 183 0.68 -4.06 7.69
N ARG A 184 0.86 -3.27 6.64
CA ARG A 184 -0.21 -3.01 5.65
C ARG A 184 -0.72 -4.31 5.04
N GLY A 185 0.17 -5.22 4.67
CA GLY A 185 -0.18 -6.55 4.18
C GLY A 185 -0.84 -7.42 5.24
N GLU A 186 -0.39 -7.35 6.50
CA GLU A 186 -1.00 -8.09 7.60
C GLU A 186 -2.47 -7.70 7.81
N ILE A 187 -2.77 -6.40 7.85
CA ILE A 187 -4.15 -5.90 8.01
C ILE A 187 -5.06 -6.39 6.87
N ALA A 188 -4.59 -6.31 5.62
CA ALA A 188 -5.34 -6.81 4.48
C ALA A 188 -5.60 -8.31 4.56
N ARG A 189 -4.58 -9.09 4.95
CA ARG A 189 -4.65 -10.57 5.06
C ARG A 189 -5.54 -11.06 6.19
N LEU A 190 -5.62 -10.34 7.31
CA LEU A 190 -6.56 -10.67 8.39
C LEU A 190 -8.01 -10.64 7.90
N ARG A 191 -8.37 -9.62 7.14
CA ARG A 191 -9.70 -9.52 6.56
C ARG A 191 -9.97 -10.64 5.56
N THR A 192 -9.03 -10.94 4.69
CA THR A 192 -9.15 -12.06 3.74
C THR A 192 -9.25 -13.40 4.47
N ALA A 193 -8.47 -13.62 5.54
CA ALA A 193 -8.56 -14.83 6.34
C ALA A 193 -9.95 -15.00 6.99
N MET A 194 -10.51 -13.91 7.52
CA MET A 194 -11.88 -13.89 8.05
C MET A 194 -12.90 -14.24 6.96
N GLU A 195 -12.84 -13.58 5.80
CA GLU A 195 -13.74 -13.84 4.67
C GLU A 195 -13.69 -15.33 4.21
N ILE A 196 -12.49 -15.94 4.18
CA ILE A 196 -12.30 -17.36 3.85
C ILE A 196 -13.00 -18.26 4.87
N LEU A 197 -12.80 -18.02 6.16
CA LEU A 197 -13.38 -18.83 7.22
C LEU A 197 -14.91 -18.70 7.26
N ASP A 198 -15.44 -17.52 7.04
CA ASP A 198 -16.90 -17.28 7.02
C ASP A 198 -17.59 -17.99 5.84
N THR A 199 -16.85 -18.36 4.78
CA THR A 199 -17.41 -19.24 3.71
C THR A 199 -17.61 -20.67 4.16
N SER A 200 -17.10 -21.10 5.31
CA SER A 200 -17.33 -22.43 5.89
C SER A 200 -18.70 -22.57 6.59
N TRP A 201 -19.48 -21.47 6.68
CA TRP A 201 -20.82 -21.49 7.24
C TRP A 201 -21.70 -22.60 6.60
N PRO A 202 -22.56 -23.33 7.33
CA PRO A 202 -22.93 -23.13 8.74
C PRO A 202 -22.02 -23.82 9.76
N ASN A 203 -20.97 -24.48 9.38
CA ASN A 203 -20.15 -25.34 10.25
C ASN A 203 -19.09 -24.58 11.05
N GLY A 204 -18.92 -23.28 10.79
CA GLY A 204 -17.97 -22.46 11.53
C GLY A 204 -18.15 -20.97 11.27
N TRP A 205 -17.69 -20.18 12.24
CA TRP A 205 -17.56 -18.73 12.17
C TRP A 205 -16.13 -18.35 12.51
N SER A 206 -15.66 -17.26 11.97
CA SER A 206 -14.37 -16.72 12.36
C SER A 206 -14.28 -16.52 13.88
N PRO A 207 -13.16 -16.90 14.52
CA PRO A 207 -12.96 -16.64 15.95
C PRO A 207 -13.09 -15.14 16.28
N ASP A 208 -13.68 -14.80 17.42
CA ASP A 208 -13.89 -13.41 17.84
C ASP A 208 -12.60 -12.57 17.82
N ILE A 209 -11.48 -13.18 18.22
CA ILE A 209 -10.17 -12.51 18.19
C ILE A 209 -9.73 -12.14 16.78
N LEU A 210 -10.08 -12.94 15.76
CA LEU A 210 -9.81 -12.65 14.35
C LEU A 210 -10.74 -11.54 13.84
N ILE A 211 -12.04 -11.63 14.18
CA ILE A 211 -13.05 -10.62 13.83
C ILE A 211 -12.62 -9.26 14.38
N GLU A 212 -12.20 -9.22 15.64
CA GLU A 212 -11.71 -7.99 16.27
C GLU A 212 -10.44 -7.47 15.60
N ALA A 213 -9.49 -8.34 15.30
CA ALA A 213 -8.24 -7.98 14.61
C ALA A 213 -8.49 -7.46 13.18
N ALA A 214 -9.43 -8.05 12.44
CA ALA A 214 -9.79 -7.60 11.09
C ALA A 214 -10.39 -6.17 11.07
N GLN A 215 -10.90 -5.67 12.21
CA GLN A 215 -11.40 -4.31 12.34
C GLN A 215 -10.31 -3.26 12.68
N THR A 216 -9.07 -3.67 12.92
CA THR A 216 -7.96 -2.77 13.31
C THR A 216 -7.81 -1.60 12.36
N GLY A 217 -7.79 -1.84 11.05
CA GLY A 217 -7.70 -0.77 10.05
C GLY A 217 -8.83 0.25 10.14
N ARG A 218 -10.07 -0.24 10.33
CA ARG A 218 -11.24 0.63 10.49
C ARG A 218 -11.16 1.47 11.76
N ARG A 219 -10.74 0.90 12.89
CA ARG A 219 -10.58 1.66 14.14
C ARG A 219 -9.55 2.77 13.97
N MET A 220 -8.40 2.48 13.37
CA MET A 220 -7.37 3.49 13.08
C MET A 220 -7.86 4.59 12.12
N THR A 221 -8.75 4.26 11.17
CA THR A 221 -9.36 5.27 10.28
C THR A 221 -10.27 6.21 11.06
N LEU A 222 -11.08 5.66 11.96
CA LEU A 222 -12.02 6.45 12.78
C LEU A 222 -11.31 7.27 13.85
N GLN A 223 -10.22 6.76 14.41
CA GLN A 223 -9.45 7.41 15.46
C GLN A 223 -7.93 7.29 15.18
N PRO A 224 -7.37 8.11 14.29
CA PRO A 224 -5.96 8.01 13.89
C PRO A 224 -4.96 8.07 15.05
N SER A 225 -5.26 8.83 16.11
CA SER A 225 -4.40 8.95 17.29
C SER A 225 -4.13 7.61 18.00
N THR A 226 -4.97 6.60 17.81
CA THR A 226 -4.79 5.26 18.40
C THR A 226 -3.95 4.33 17.55
N ALA A 227 -3.56 4.73 16.33
CA ALA A 227 -2.94 3.84 15.35
C ALA A 227 -1.72 3.08 15.90
N LYS A 228 -0.84 3.74 16.65
CA LYS A 228 0.33 3.09 17.24
C LYS A 228 -0.07 1.99 18.22
N ALA A 229 -1.00 2.28 19.13
CA ALA A 229 -1.49 1.33 20.14
C ALA A 229 -2.24 0.14 19.48
N GLU A 230 -3.03 0.42 18.45
CA GLU A 230 -3.72 -0.61 17.67
C GLU A 230 -2.75 -1.57 16.97
N LEU A 231 -1.67 -1.06 16.39
CA LEU A 231 -0.65 -1.89 15.77
C LEU A 231 0.17 -2.70 16.79
N GLU A 232 0.48 -2.13 17.95
CA GLU A 232 1.13 -2.84 19.05
C GLU A 232 0.22 -3.96 19.57
N LYS A 233 -1.09 -3.69 19.72
CA LYS A 233 -2.09 -4.71 20.08
C LYS A 233 -2.14 -5.82 19.04
N LEU A 234 -2.25 -5.49 17.76
CA LEU A 234 -2.29 -6.46 16.67
C LEU A 234 -1.08 -7.40 16.70
N ARG A 235 0.12 -6.86 16.83
CA ARG A 235 1.36 -7.67 16.89
C ARG A 235 1.37 -8.61 18.09
N ARG A 236 0.91 -8.14 19.24
CA ARG A 236 0.82 -8.97 20.47
C ARG A 236 -0.21 -10.08 20.33
N ASP A 237 -1.33 -9.81 19.69
CA ASP A 237 -2.47 -10.75 19.59
C ASP A 237 -2.31 -11.76 18.43
N MET A 238 -1.42 -11.49 17.46
CA MET A 238 -1.21 -12.35 16.28
C MET A 238 -0.97 -13.84 16.61
N PRO A 239 -0.13 -14.22 17.60
CA PRO A 239 0.03 -15.64 17.95
C PRO A 239 -1.27 -16.30 18.41
N ALA A 240 -2.09 -15.59 19.20
CA ALA A 240 -3.38 -16.11 19.68
C ALA A 240 -4.42 -16.22 18.54
N ILE A 241 -4.38 -15.31 17.56
CA ILE A 241 -5.21 -15.37 16.35
C ILE A 241 -4.89 -16.64 15.56
N ILE A 242 -3.61 -16.90 15.33
CA ILE A 242 -3.13 -18.10 14.61
C ILE A 242 -3.55 -19.37 15.34
N ASP A 243 -3.38 -19.42 16.65
CA ASP A 243 -3.78 -20.56 17.49
C ASP A 243 -5.29 -20.80 17.42
N ALA A 244 -6.11 -19.74 17.54
CA ALA A 244 -7.55 -19.83 17.45
C ALA A 244 -8.03 -20.39 16.09
N ILE A 245 -7.46 -19.91 14.98
CA ILE A 245 -7.76 -20.44 13.64
C ILE A 245 -7.37 -21.93 13.55
N SER A 246 -6.22 -22.31 14.09
CA SER A 246 -5.71 -23.68 14.03
C SER A 246 -6.59 -24.70 14.78
N LYS A 247 -7.34 -24.23 15.78
CA LYS A 247 -8.22 -25.05 16.63
C LYS A 247 -9.68 -25.11 16.16
N MET A 248 -10.01 -24.44 15.06
CA MET A 248 -11.37 -24.48 14.54
C MET A 248 -11.75 -25.90 14.06
N GLU A 249 -12.93 -26.35 14.47
CA GLU A 249 -13.50 -27.62 14.05
C GLU A 249 -14.27 -27.49 12.72
N VAL A 250 -13.56 -27.12 11.66
CA VAL A 250 -14.08 -26.98 10.30
C VAL A 250 -13.21 -27.78 9.33
N ASP A 251 -13.66 -27.95 8.09
CA ASP A 251 -12.82 -28.57 7.06
C ASP A 251 -11.45 -27.85 6.99
N CYS A 252 -10.40 -28.64 7.20
CA CYS A 252 -9.02 -28.12 7.29
C CYS A 252 -8.58 -27.30 6.07
N ARG A 253 -9.26 -27.42 4.92
CA ARG A 253 -8.99 -26.58 3.74
C ARG A 253 -9.23 -25.11 4.03
N PHE A 254 -10.25 -24.76 4.81
CA PHE A 254 -10.53 -23.36 5.18
C PHE A 254 -9.47 -22.83 6.15
N THR A 255 -9.16 -23.56 7.23
CA THR A 255 -8.14 -23.13 8.20
C THR A 255 -6.76 -23.06 7.57
N ALA A 256 -6.36 -24.05 6.77
CA ALA A 256 -5.08 -24.05 6.06
C ALA A 256 -4.98 -22.89 5.09
N THR A 257 -6.04 -22.57 4.33
CA THR A 257 -6.06 -21.45 3.39
C THR A 257 -5.94 -20.12 4.14
N ALA A 258 -6.71 -19.92 5.21
CA ALA A 258 -6.63 -18.71 6.03
C ALA A 258 -5.24 -18.52 6.64
N LEU A 259 -4.65 -19.56 7.22
CA LEU A 259 -3.29 -19.53 7.80
C LEU A 259 -2.21 -19.27 6.73
N ASN A 260 -2.37 -19.84 5.53
CA ASN A 260 -1.48 -19.54 4.40
C ASN A 260 -1.51 -18.07 4.02
N HIS A 261 -2.70 -17.45 3.98
CA HIS A 261 -2.83 -16.01 3.76
C HIS A 261 -2.15 -15.16 4.84
N LEU A 262 -2.16 -15.63 6.09
CA LEU A 262 -1.45 -14.98 7.19
C LEU A 262 0.07 -15.25 7.19
N GLY A 263 0.59 -15.93 6.16
CA GLY A 263 2.01 -16.27 6.05
C GLY A 263 2.45 -17.40 6.99
N ARG A 264 1.51 -18.25 7.41
CA ARG A 264 1.72 -19.43 8.27
C ARG A 264 1.22 -20.69 7.56
N PRO A 265 1.97 -21.17 6.55
CA PRO A 265 1.55 -22.34 5.80
C PRO A 265 1.41 -23.56 6.73
N THR A 266 0.21 -24.10 6.79
CA THR A 266 -0.11 -25.31 7.54
C THR A 266 -0.65 -26.31 6.55
N PRO A 267 -0.05 -27.51 6.43
CA PRO A 267 -0.60 -28.55 5.58
C PRO A 267 -1.95 -29.01 6.15
N CYS A 268 -2.94 -29.14 5.28
CA CYS A 268 -4.13 -29.86 5.59
C CYS A 268 -3.73 -31.34 5.75
N GLY A 269 -3.80 -31.88 6.96
CA GLY A 269 -3.55 -33.29 7.18
C GLY A 269 -4.45 -34.09 6.25
N THR A 270 -3.91 -35.09 5.56
CA THR A 270 -4.73 -36.09 4.87
C THR A 270 -5.57 -36.76 5.96
N ALA A 271 -6.84 -36.33 6.08
CA ALA A 271 -7.79 -37.03 6.90
C ALA A 271 -7.76 -38.48 6.41
N GLY A 272 -7.34 -39.38 7.28
CA GLY A 272 -7.33 -40.82 6.99
C GLY A 272 -8.69 -41.22 6.44
N LYS A 273 -8.64 -41.97 5.36
CA LYS A 273 -9.79 -42.60 4.72
C LYS A 273 -10.62 -43.41 5.70
#